data_bea9bf71f442d25399c5949092ae8f33
#
_entry.id   bea9bf71f442d25399c5949092ae8f33
#
_cell.length_a   1.000
_cell.length_b   1.000
_cell.length_c   1.000
_cell.angle_alpha   90.00
_cell.angle_beta   90.00
_cell.angle_gamma   90.00
#
_symmetry.space_group_name_H-M   'P 1'
#
loop_
_entity.id
_entity.type
_entity.pdbx_description
1 polymer ?
#
loop_
_entity_poly.entity_id
_entity_poly.type
_entity_poly.pdbx_seq_one_letter_code
_entity_poly.pdbx_strand_id
1 'polypeptide(L)'
;TCDVLDAEKALNWGLVSQVVKNEELIIQAKEIANKIASQPPEASRRAKRLLRMSQNVSLDNALEMAASQQSILQMMDDHREALDALIEKRKPKYTNS
;
A
#
# COMPACT_ATOMS: atom_id res chain seq x y z
N THR A 1 -15.43 -9.26 25.63
CA THR A 1 -15.54 -8.78 27.01
C THR A 1 -16.09 -7.34 27.12
N CYS A 2 -16.25 -6.57 26.07
CA CYS A 2 -16.72 -5.18 26.06
C CYS A 2 -15.89 -4.21 26.92
N ASP A 3 -14.64 -4.53 27.20
CA ASP A 3 -13.74 -3.64 27.94
C ASP A 3 -13.29 -2.47 27.03
N VAL A 4 -13.10 -1.31 27.61
CA VAL A 4 -12.53 -0.16 26.91
C VAL A 4 -11.05 -0.43 26.64
N LEU A 5 -10.66 -0.36 25.37
CA LEU A 5 -9.29 -0.53 24.92
C LEU A 5 -8.66 0.85 24.71
N ASP A 6 -7.59 1.15 25.44
CA ASP A 6 -6.81 2.37 25.21
C ASP A 6 -5.91 2.25 23.99
N ALA A 7 -5.36 3.37 23.53
CA ALA A 7 -4.57 3.45 22.30
C ALA A 7 -3.26 2.65 22.39
N GLU A 8 -2.59 2.67 23.55
CA GLU A 8 -1.33 1.93 23.75
C GLU A 8 -1.56 0.42 23.75
N LYS A 9 -2.63 -0.03 24.37
CA LYS A 9 -3.01 -1.44 24.37
C LYS A 9 -3.41 -1.91 22.97
N ALA A 10 -4.10 -1.05 22.21
CA ALA A 10 -4.40 -1.31 20.80
C ALA A 10 -3.15 -1.45 19.94
N LEU A 11 -2.11 -0.62 20.18
CA LEU A 11 -0.81 -0.73 19.53
C LEU A 11 -0.10 -2.04 19.89
N ASN A 12 -0.04 -2.36 21.18
CA ASN A 12 0.62 -3.58 21.68
C ASN A 12 -0.06 -4.86 21.15
N TRP A 13 -1.37 -4.82 20.91
CA TRP A 13 -2.12 -5.93 20.34
C TRP A 13 -2.10 -5.96 18.81
N GLY A 14 -1.47 -5.00 18.17
CA GLY A 14 -1.39 -4.93 16.71
C GLY A 14 -2.70 -4.51 16.01
N LEU A 15 -3.65 -3.91 16.75
CA LEU A 15 -4.90 -3.39 16.17
C LEU A 15 -4.67 -2.09 15.41
N VAL A 16 -3.66 -1.32 15.81
CA VAL A 16 -3.21 -0.12 15.12
C VAL A 16 -1.69 -0.19 14.95
N SER A 17 -1.18 0.47 13.91
CA SER A 17 0.25 0.47 13.59
C SER A 17 1.03 1.61 14.25
N GLN A 18 0.33 2.63 14.74
CA GLN A 18 0.95 3.80 15.33
C GLN A 18 -0.04 4.52 16.26
N VAL A 19 0.48 5.09 17.33
CA VAL A 19 -0.23 5.99 18.24
C VAL A 19 0.53 7.30 18.30
N VAL A 20 -0.18 8.41 18.18
CA VAL A 20 0.38 9.78 18.20
C VAL A 20 -0.50 10.70 19.05
N LYS A 21 -0.01 11.86 19.41
CA LYS A 21 -0.80 12.89 20.08
C LYS A 21 -1.89 13.43 19.15
N ASN A 22 -3.00 13.91 19.73
CA ASN A 22 -4.12 14.42 18.93
C ASN A 22 -3.72 15.54 17.96
N GLU A 23 -2.82 16.42 18.37
CA GLU A 23 -2.33 17.53 17.55
C GLU A 23 -1.53 17.04 16.32
N GLU A 24 -0.92 15.87 16.42
CA GLU A 24 -0.07 15.28 15.37
C GLU A 24 -0.84 14.33 14.45
N LEU A 25 -2.06 13.92 14.83
CA LEU A 25 -2.81 12.88 14.15
C LEU A 25 -2.97 13.14 12.65
N ILE A 26 -3.43 14.33 12.29
CA ILE A 26 -3.66 14.69 10.88
C ILE A 26 -2.33 14.82 10.12
N ILE A 27 -1.28 15.29 10.75
CA ILE A 27 0.05 15.42 10.15
C ILE A 27 0.57 14.02 9.80
N GLN A 28 0.56 13.11 10.76
CA GLN A 28 1.03 11.73 10.57
C GLN A 28 0.17 10.95 9.56
N ALA A 29 -1.15 11.13 9.60
CA ALA A 29 -2.03 10.52 8.60
C ALA A 29 -1.71 11.01 7.18
N LYS A 30 -1.46 12.31 7.00
CA LYS A 30 -1.06 12.88 5.71
C LYS A 30 0.31 12.38 5.24
N GLU A 31 1.28 12.18 6.13
CA GLU A 31 2.57 11.61 5.78
C GLU A 31 2.43 10.18 5.23
N ILE A 32 1.62 9.33 5.88
CA ILE A 32 1.33 7.98 5.39
C ILE A 32 0.60 8.04 4.05
N ALA A 33 -0.43 8.88 3.93
CA ALA A 33 -1.17 9.06 2.69
C ALA A 33 -0.27 9.53 1.53
N ASN A 34 0.66 10.45 1.78
CA ASN A 34 1.61 10.93 0.78
C ASN A 34 2.61 9.84 0.35
N LYS A 35 3.05 8.96 1.27
CA LYS A 35 3.87 7.80 0.92
C LYS A 35 3.13 6.84 -0.02
N ILE A 36 1.84 6.62 0.22
CA ILE A 36 0.99 5.80 -0.65
C ILE A 36 0.78 6.52 -2.00
N ALA A 37 0.46 7.81 -1.99
CA ALA A 37 0.22 8.60 -3.19
C ALA A 37 1.47 8.77 -4.08
N SER A 38 2.66 8.58 -3.53
CA SER A 38 3.92 8.59 -4.30
C SER A 38 4.23 7.28 -5.02
N GLN A 39 3.38 6.25 -4.88
CA GLN A 39 3.52 4.98 -5.58
C GLN A 39 2.71 5.00 -6.90
N PRO A 40 3.03 4.11 -7.88
CA PRO A 40 2.23 3.99 -9.10
C PRO A 40 0.75 3.74 -8.75
N PRO A 41 -0.18 4.58 -9.23
CA PRO A 41 -1.57 4.51 -8.76
C PRO A 41 -2.26 3.18 -9.05
N GLU A 42 -2.04 2.62 -10.25
CA GLU A 42 -2.66 1.35 -10.62
C GLU A 42 -2.07 0.17 -9.83
N ALA A 43 -0.77 0.17 -9.59
CA ALA A 43 -0.13 -0.86 -8.75
C ALA A 43 -0.70 -0.86 -7.34
N SER A 44 -0.87 0.32 -6.73
CA SER A 44 -1.45 0.47 -5.39
C SER A 44 -2.90 -0.03 -5.34
N ARG A 45 -3.72 0.28 -6.35
CA ARG A 45 -5.12 -0.20 -6.46
C ARG A 45 -5.20 -1.72 -6.60
N ARG A 46 -4.37 -2.30 -7.48
CA ARG A 46 -4.31 -3.75 -7.72
C ARG A 46 -3.80 -4.50 -6.50
N ALA A 47 -2.76 -4.01 -5.83
CA ALA A 47 -2.25 -4.60 -4.61
C ALA A 47 -3.33 -4.65 -3.51
N LYS A 48 -4.07 -3.56 -3.30
CA LYS A 48 -5.17 -3.52 -2.34
C LYS A 48 -6.31 -4.50 -2.70
N ARG A 49 -6.65 -4.59 -3.99
CA ARG A 49 -7.66 -5.55 -4.46
C ARG A 49 -7.21 -6.98 -4.24
N LEU A 50 -5.95 -7.30 -4.62
CA LEU A 50 -5.38 -8.63 -4.45
C LEU A 50 -5.35 -9.04 -2.98
N LEU A 51 -4.93 -8.14 -2.08
CA LEU A 51 -4.92 -8.39 -0.64
C LEU A 51 -6.32 -8.80 -0.11
N ARG A 52 -7.37 -8.14 -0.57
CA ARG A 52 -8.74 -8.48 -0.18
C ARG A 52 -9.20 -9.83 -0.75
N MET A 53 -8.87 -10.11 -2.00
CA MET A 53 -9.27 -11.35 -2.67
C MET A 53 -8.53 -12.55 -2.11
N SER A 54 -7.26 -12.40 -1.76
CA SER A 54 -6.41 -13.48 -1.24
C SER A 54 -6.85 -14.03 0.12
N GLN A 55 -7.67 -13.28 0.87
CA GLN A 55 -8.19 -13.74 2.16
C GLN A 55 -9.14 -14.96 2.05
N ASN A 56 -9.71 -15.20 0.87
CA ASN A 56 -10.73 -16.23 0.65
C ASN A 56 -10.31 -17.31 -0.35
N VAL A 57 -9.03 -17.37 -0.69
CA VAL A 57 -8.50 -18.36 -1.65
C VAL A 57 -7.27 -19.06 -1.09
N SER A 58 -6.87 -20.19 -1.69
CA SER A 58 -5.61 -20.86 -1.32
C SER A 58 -4.39 -19.98 -1.64
N LEU A 59 -3.26 -20.28 -1.00
CA LEU A 59 -1.99 -19.59 -1.29
C LEU A 59 -1.62 -19.72 -2.77
N ASP A 60 -1.75 -20.90 -3.36
CA ASP A 60 -1.41 -21.14 -4.77
C ASP A 60 -2.25 -20.24 -5.69
N ASN A 61 -3.56 -20.18 -5.47
CA ASN A 61 -4.45 -19.30 -6.24
C ASN A 61 -4.10 -17.82 -6.02
N ALA A 62 -3.75 -17.42 -4.79
CA ALA A 62 -3.33 -16.06 -4.52
C ALA A 62 -2.05 -15.69 -5.26
N LEU A 63 -1.07 -16.61 -5.35
CA LEU A 63 0.17 -16.42 -6.09
C LEU A 63 -0.06 -16.34 -7.60
N GLU A 64 -0.92 -17.18 -8.16
CA GLU A 64 -1.34 -17.12 -9.57
C GLU A 64 -2.00 -15.77 -9.90
N MET A 65 -2.91 -15.32 -9.03
CA MET A 65 -3.54 -14.01 -9.18
C MET A 65 -2.50 -12.87 -9.11
N ALA A 66 -1.54 -12.97 -8.19
CA ALA A 66 -0.46 -11.98 -8.04
C ALA A 66 0.40 -11.91 -9.31
N ALA A 67 0.82 -13.07 -9.87
CA ALA A 67 1.59 -13.15 -11.09
C ALA A 67 0.84 -12.53 -12.28
N SER A 68 -0.46 -12.81 -12.41
CA SER A 68 -1.31 -12.21 -13.44
C SER A 68 -1.40 -10.69 -13.31
N GLN A 69 -1.58 -10.17 -12.10
CA GLN A 69 -1.63 -8.72 -11.89
C GLN A 69 -0.25 -8.07 -12.15
N GLN A 70 0.83 -8.73 -11.76
CA GLN A 70 2.20 -8.25 -12.00
C GLN A 70 2.51 -8.15 -13.50
N SER A 71 2.13 -9.13 -14.30
CA SER A 71 2.37 -9.10 -15.75
C SER A 71 1.66 -7.93 -16.43
N ILE A 72 0.46 -7.57 -16.00
CA ILE A 72 -0.26 -6.40 -16.50
C ILE A 72 0.49 -5.11 -16.12
N LEU A 73 0.90 -4.99 -14.86
CA LEU A 73 1.60 -3.80 -14.38
C LEU A 73 2.95 -3.57 -15.09
N GLN A 74 3.66 -4.64 -15.45
CA GLN A 74 4.93 -4.56 -16.18
C GLN A 74 4.78 -3.99 -17.59
N MET A 75 3.60 -4.07 -18.18
CA MET A 75 3.32 -3.51 -19.51
C MET A 75 2.92 -2.04 -19.49
N MET A 76 2.72 -1.45 -18.30
CA MET A 76 2.32 -0.05 -18.14
C MET A 76 3.50 0.91 -18.26
N ASP A 77 3.23 2.11 -18.76
CA ASP A 77 4.24 3.16 -18.84
C ASP A 77 4.73 3.63 -17.47
N ASP A 78 3.86 3.61 -16.47
CA ASP A 78 4.23 3.91 -15.08
C ASP A 78 5.29 2.93 -14.53
N HIS A 79 5.31 1.67 -14.98
CA HIS A 79 6.37 0.72 -14.62
C HIS A 79 7.72 1.14 -15.23
N ARG A 80 7.72 1.52 -16.52
CA ARG A 80 8.93 2.01 -17.20
C ARG A 80 9.45 3.28 -16.55
N GLU A 81 8.55 4.24 -16.28
CA GLU A 81 8.89 5.48 -15.57
C GLU A 81 9.49 5.21 -14.19
N ALA A 82 8.97 4.22 -13.44
CA ALA A 82 9.52 3.84 -12.14
C ALA A 82 10.97 3.34 -12.25
N LEU A 83 11.26 2.50 -13.26
CA LEU A 83 12.60 1.99 -13.52
C LEU A 83 13.57 3.10 -13.96
N ASP A 84 13.15 3.96 -14.88
CA ASP A 84 13.96 5.08 -15.38
C ASP A 84 14.26 6.06 -14.24
N ALA A 85 13.25 6.41 -13.43
CA ALA A 85 13.43 7.28 -12.29
C ALA A 85 14.39 6.70 -11.23
N LEU A 86 14.37 5.37 -11.03
CA LEU A 86 15.29 4.68 -10.12
C LEU A 86 16.72 4.75 -10.64
N ILE A 87 16.96 4.47 -11.94
CA ILE A 87 18.27 4.52 -12.57
C ILE A 87 18.83 5.94 -12.55
N GLU A 88 17.99 6.93 -12.87
CA GLU A 88 18.36 8.35 -12.92
C GLU A 88 18.38 9.03 -11.55
N LYS A 89 18.01 8.32 -10.48
CA LYS A 89 17.94 8.82 -9.09
C LYS A 89 17.07 10.08 -8.94
N ARG A 90 15.96 10.15 -9.67
CA ARG A 90 14.96 11.21 -9.62
C ARG A 90 13.62 10.73 -9.08
N LYS A 91 12.74 11.66 -8.75
CA LYS A 91 11.35 11.31 -8.43
C LYS A 91 10.58 10.91 -9.68
N PRO A 92 9.82 9.80 -9.65
CA PRO A 92 8.98 9.39 -10.77
C PRO A 92 7.78 10.33 -10.96
N LYS A 93 7.26 10.38 -12.19
CA LYS A 93 6.07 11.13 -12.57
C LYS A 93 5.07 10.16 -13.21
N TYR A 94 4.17 9.65 -12.40
CA TYR A 94 3.18 8.68 -12.85
C TYR A 94 2.01 9.35 -13.58
N THR A 95 1.56 8.73 -14.66
CA THR A 95 0.44 9.19 -15.51
C THR A 95 -0.76 8.25 -15.43
N ASN A 96 -0.62 7.11 -14.74
CA ASN A 96 -1.62 6.06 -14.63
C ASN A 96 -1.93 5.38 -15.99
N SER A 97 -0.91 5.20 -16.82
CA SER A 97 -0.95 4.56 -18.13
C SER A 97 -0.01 3.37 -18.23
#